data_41d80a26a46acdd137e826547487e5ab
#
_entry.id   41d80a26a46acdd137e826547487e5ab
#
_cell.length_a   1.000
_cell.length_b   1.000
_cell.length_c   1.000
_cell.angle_alpha   90.00
_cell.angle_beta   90.00
_cell.angle_gamma   90.00
#
_symmetry.space_group_name_H-M   'P 1'
#
loop_
_entity.id
_entity.type
_entity.pdbx_description
1 polymer ?
#
loop_
_entity_poly.entity_id
_entity_poly.type
_entity_poly.pdbx_seq_one_letter_code
_entity_poly.pdbx_strand_id
1 'polypeptide(L)'
;MIIGERFVVLGLAPPRASWFRAVGVWATSGALPAEYLKCVSAEEARARLASGRPFSALIADASLPSVDRDLLAAAAAADCAVLVVDDGRARRDWLALGAARVLGPSFSREELVTALAACARTIRRGDAPVGDLLARPSPSSWRGMVAAVTGPGGTGVSTAAMALAQALGDDETAPGTVLLADLRLNAELAMLHDVRDVAPGIQELVEAHRSGQPSYEAARSLAWVVDERGYHLLLGLRRPRFWPALRPQAFEAAFDTLGRAYRVVVCDVDADLEGEDGGGSIDVEERNVMARTTIARADVVFAVGSPSLKGVHALVRVLTDLGAFGVPADRIVPVFNRSPRSPRARAALDTAVAELAVATHGARLASPVHLPERDIEGDIHDGRRLPPVLGAPLAGALHAVLGGAAGRPVDGGSSGVGERVRPGSLGAWTGDEAAG
;
A
#
# COMPACT_ATOMS: atom_id res chain seq x y z
N MET A 1 -42.66 11.97 -7.86
CA MET A 1 -41.35 12.36 -8.41
C MET A 1 -41.21 13.86 -8.19
N ILE A 2 -40.34 14.27 -7.29
CA ILE A 2 -40.15 15.67 -6.90
C ILE A 2 -39.44 16.37 -8.07
N ILE A 3 -39.99 17.48 -8.51
CA ILE A 3 -39.46 18.29 -9.63
C ILE A 3 -38.05 18.77 -9.27
N GLY A 4 -37.01 18.23 -9.96
CA GLY A 4 -35.62 18.69 -9.82
C GLY A 4 -34.58 17.62 -9.51
N GLU A 5 -34.95 16.37 -9.28
CA GLU A 5 -34.02 15.25 -9.06
C GLU A 5 -33.84 14.43 -10.33
N ARG A 6 -32.59 14.21 -10.76
CA ARG A 6 -32.24 13.37 -11.90
C ARG A 6 -30.96 12.62 -11.66
N PHE A 7 -30.77 11.52 -12.37
CA PHE A 7 -29.47 10.91 -12.43
C PHE A 7 -28.55 11.67 -13.40
N VAL A 8 -27.27 11.79 -13.06
CA VAL A 8 -26.23 12.27 -13.97
C VAL A 8 -25.27 11.10 -14.18
N VAL A 9 -25.28 10.54 -15.37
CA VAL A 9 -24.64 9.26 -15.67
C VAL A 9 -23.51 9.47 -16.68
N LEU A 10 -22.32 8.99 -16.35
CA LEU A 10 -21.21 8.83 -17.28
C LEU A 10 -21.32 7.49 -17.99
N GLY A 11 -21.05 7.46 -19.29
CA GLY A 11 -20.91 6.22 -20.06
C GLY A 11 -19.52 6.08 -20.64
N LEU A 12 -18.92 4.92 -20.46
CA LEU A 12 -17.60 4.59 -21.01
C LEU A 12 -17.68 3.24 -21.73
N ALA A 13 -17.60 3.26 -23.04
CA ALA A 13 -17.64 2.05 -23.86
C ALA A 13 -16.98 2.24 -25.21
N PRO A 14 -16.65 1.15 -25.92
CA PRO A 14 -16.31 1.23 -27.32
C PRO A 14 -17.44 1.89 -28.12
N PRO A 15 -17.15 2.72 -29.13
CA PRO A 15 -18.20 3.43 -29.92
C PRO A 15 -19.24 2.51 -30.58
N ARG A 16 -18.89 1.23 -30.77
CA ARG A 16 -19.75 0.21 -31.39
C ARG A 16 -20.64 -0.56 -30.40
N ALA A 17 -20.48 -0.35 -29.09
CA ALA A 17 -21.31 -1.00 -28.08
C ALA A 17 -22.78 -0.59 -28.27
N SER A 18 -23.67 -1.58 -28.45
CA SER A 18 -25.10 -1.35 -28.73
C SER A 18 -25.78 -0.64 -27.57
N TRP A 19 -25.50 -1.05 -26.33
CA TRP A 19 -26.05 -0.46 -25.13
C TRP A 19 -25.65 1.02 -24.95
N PHE A 20 -24.44 1.39 -25.34
CA PHE A 20 -23.92 2.75 -25.24
C PHE A 20 -24.73 3.75 -26.08
N ARG A 21 -25.19 3.28 -27.24
CA ARG A 21 -26.09 4.05 -28.11
C ARG A 21 -27.49 4.07 -27.54
N ALA A 22 -28.01 2.90 -27.11
CA ALA A 22 -29.36 2.76 -26.58
C ALA A 22 -29.59 3.67 -25.35
N VAL A 23 -28.69 3.69 -24.37
CA VAL A 23 -28.75 4.57 -23.20
C VAL A 23 -28.81 6.05 -23.63
N GLY A 24 -27.98 6.45 -24.61
CA GLY A 24 -28.03 7.79 -25.16
C GLY A 24 -29.39 8.17 -25.75
N VAL A 25 -30.03 7.25 -26.48
CA VAL A 25 -31.38 7.46 -27.03
C VAL A 25 -32.42 7.56 -25.91
N TRP A 26 -32.38 6.69 -24.91
CA TRP A 26 -33.31 6.73 -23.77
C TRP A 26 -33.20 8.03 -22.95
N ALA A 27 -31.98 8.52 -22.75
CA ALA A 27 -31.75 9.77 -22.05
C ALA A 27 -32.25 10.99 -22.86
N THR A 28 -31.96 11.04 -24.18
CA THR A 28 -32.36 12.15 -25.04
C THR A 28 -33.88 12.19 -25.27
N SER A 29 -34.55 11.04 -25.35
CA SER A 29 -36.00 10.96 -25.50
C SER A 29 -36.77 11.20 -24.19
N GLY A 30 -36.08 11.36 -23.05
CA GLY A 30 -36.71 11.47 -21.73
C GLY A 30 -37.27 10.14 -21.19
N ALA A 31 -37.06 9.04 -21.89
CA ALA A 31 -37.47 7.69 -21.44
C ALA A 31 -36.63 7.21 -20.24
N LEU A 32 -35.39 7.69 -20.09
CA LEU A 32 -34.54 7.52 -18.90
C LEU A 32 -34.47 8.89 -18.19
N PRO A 33 -34.82 9.00 -16.89
CA PRO A 33 -34.76 10.25 -16.14
C PRO A 33 -33.32 10.58 -15.74
N ALA A 34 -32.42 10.67 -16.72
CA ALA A 34 -31.00 10.87 -16.53
C ALA A 34 -30.41 11.84 -17.57
N GLU A 35 -29.45 12.62 -17.14
CA GLU A 35 -28.47 13.25 -18.04
C GLU A 35 -27.38 12.23 -18.34
N TYR A 36 -27.11 11.97 -19.62
CA TYR A 36 -26.12 10.97 -20.04
C TYR A 36 -24.96 11.64 -20.76
N LEU A 37 -23.76 11.50 -20.20
CA LEU A 37 -22.52 12.05 -20.71
C LEU A 37 -21.61 10.93 -21.20
N LYS A 38 -21.30 10.93 -22.49
CA LYS A 38 -20.42 9.94 -23.09
C LYS A 38 -18.96 10.30 -22.88
N CYS A 39 -18.16 9.34 -22.44
CA CYS A 39 -16.70 9.43 -22.37
C CYS A 39 -16.09 8.56 -23.47
N VAL A 40 -15.10 9.09 -24.17
CA VAL A 40 -14.39 8.39 -25.24
C VAL A 40 -13.18 7.62 -24.74
N SER A 41 -12.70 7.94 -23.52
CA SER A 41 -11.58 7.26 -22.89
C SER A 41 -11.75 7.20 -21.36
N ALA A 42 -10.98 6.33 -20.70
CA ALA A 42 -10.95 6.24 -19.25
C ALA A 42 -10.33 7.49 -18.62
N GLU A 43 -9.37 8.11 -19.28
CA GLU A 43 -8.74 9.38 -18.86
C GLU A 43 -9.79 10.50 -18.83
N GLU A 44 -10.66 10.59 -19.82
CA GLU A 44 -11.77 11.54 -19.82
C GLU A 44 -12.75 11.25 -18.66
N ALA A 45 -13.06 9.98 -18.42
CA ALA A 45 -13.93 9.59 -17.31
C ALA A 45 -13.32 10.00 -15.96
N ARG A 46 -12.02 9.74 -15.75
CA ARG A 46 -11.29 10.15 -14.54
C ARG A 46 -11.24 11.68 -14.39
N ALA A 47 -10.93 12.41 -15.45
CA ALA A 47 -10.91 13.87 -15.43
C ALA A 47 -12.29 14.46 -15.06
N ARG A 48 -13.38 13.88 -15.55
CA ARG A 48 -14.73 14.29 -15.18
C ARG A 48 -15.04 13.97 -13.71
N LEU A 49 -14.67 12.78 -13.21
CA LEU A 49 -14.84 12.39 -11.80
C LEU A 49 -14.04 13.33 -10.88
N ALA A 50 -12.83 13.73 -11.27
CA ALA A 50 -11.99 14.65 -10.52
C ALA A 50 -12.43 16.12 -10.59
N SER A 51 -13.36 16.49 -11.48
CA SER A 51 -13.78 17.88 -11.69
C SER A 51 -14.59 18.50 -10.54
N GLY A 52 -14.91 17.75 -9.50
CA GLY A 52 -15.79 18.18 -8.41
C GLY A 52 -17.28 18.25 -8.79
N ARG A 53 -17.65 17.98 -10.06
CA ARG A 53 -19.04 17.86 -10.45
C ARG A 53 -19.60 16.54 -9.94
N PRO A 54 -20.75 16.51 -9.25
CA PRO A 54 -21.35 15.28 -8.78
C PRO A 54 -21.90 14.45 -9.95
N PHE A 55 -21.63 13.13 -9.90
CA PHE A 55 -22.17 12.14 -10.82
C PHE A 55 -22.91 11.05 -10.03
N SER A 56 -24.01 10.56 -10.57
CA SER A 56 -24.80 9.49 -9.94
C SER A 56 -24.20 8.11 -10.19
N ALA A 57 -23.79 7.87 -11.44
CA ALA A 57 -23.23 6.58 -11.82
C ALA A 57 -22.27 6.70 -13.04
N LEU A 58 -21.32 5.77 -13.09
CA LEU A 58 -20.52 5.44 -14.26
C LEU A 58 -20.98 4.08 -14.80
N ILE A 59 -21.45 4.02 -16.05
CA ILE A 59 -21.69 2.78 -16.76
C ILE A 59 -20.47 2.48 -17.62
N ALA A 60 -19.78 1.38 -17.36
CA ALA A 60 -18.50 1.04 -17.99
C ALA A 60 -18.56 -0.34 -18.68
N ASP A 61 -18.01 -0.44 -19.87
CA ASP A 61 -17.94 -1.67 -20.66
C ASP A 61 -16.76 -2.53 -20.23
N ALA A 62 -17.02 -3.77 -19.82
CA ALA A 62 -16.04 -4.73 -19.35
C ALA A 62 -14.96 -5.09 -20.41
N SER A 63 -15.26 -4.89 -21.70
CA SER A 63 -14.31 -5.18 -22.78
C SER A 63 -13.14 -4.20 -22.85
N LEU A 64 -13.25 -3.04 -22.19
CA LEU A 64 -12.17 -2.05 -22.16
C LEU A 64 -11.13 -2.43 -21.09
N PRO A 65 -9.85 -2.62 -21.45
CA PRO A 65 -8.78 -2.92 -20.48
C PRO A 65 -8.60 -1.84 -19.40
N SER A 66 -8.98 -0.61 -19.70
CA SER A 66 -8.92 0.55 -18.82
C SER A 66 -10.05 0.63 -17.78
N VAL A 67 -11.04 -0.27 -17.88
CA VAL A 67 -12.02 -0.51 -16.81
C VAL A 67 -11.35 -1.46 -15.83
N ASP A 68 -10.77 -0.91 -14.78
CA ASP A 68 -9.92 -1.58 -13.82
C ASP A 68 -10.18 -1.05 -12.40
N ARG A 69 -9.48 -1.62 -11.41
CA ARG A 69 -9.58 -1.22 -10.00
C ARG A 69 -9.40 0.29 -9.80
N ASP A 70 -8.47 0.89 -10.51
CA ASP A 70 -8.16 2.32 -10.37
C ASP A 70 -9.30 3.22 -10.87
N LEU A 71 -9.95 2.84 -11.97
CA LEU A 71 -11.13 3.57 -12.45
C LEU A 71 -12.30 3.42 -11.49
N LEU A 72 -12.53 2.20 -10.96
CA LEU A 72 -13.61 1.94 -10.01
C LEU A 72 -13.37 2.69 -8.70
N ALA A 73 -12.14 2.73 -8.21
CA ALA A 73 -11.77 3.48 -7.01
C ALA A 73 -11.92 5.00 -7.22
N ALA A 74 -11.52 5.53 -8.37
CA ALA A 74 -11.72 6.95 -8.70
C ALA A 74 -13.22 7.33 -8.72
N ALA A 75 -14.07 6.44 -9.23
CA ALA A 75 -15.52 6.65 -9.19
C ALA A 75 -16.06 6.61 -7.75
N ALA A 76 -15.61 5.65 -6.94
CA ALA A 76 -16.00 5.53 -5.54
C ALA A 76 -15.56 6.76 -4.72
N ALA A 77 -14.35 7.28 -4.93
CA ALA A 77 -13.86 8.50 -4.30
C ALA A 77 -14.71 9.75 -4.66
N ALA A 78 -15.33 9.75 -5.86
CA ALA A 78 -16.26 10.78 -6.29
C ALA A 78 -17.73 10.50 -5.89
N ASP A 79 -17.98 9.52 -5.02
CA ASP A 79 -19.32 9.07 -4.61
C ASP A 79 -20.22 8.73 -5.83
N CYS A 80 -19.61 8.13 -6.86
CA CYS A 80 -20.22 7.76 -8.13
C CYS A 80 -20.33 6.24 -8.22
N ALA A 81 -21.53 5.69 -8.25
CA ALA A 81 -21.75 4.25 -8.34
C ALA A 81 -21.27 3.69 -9.69
N VAL A 82 -20.59 2.53 -9.70
CA VAL A 82 -20.13 1.92 -10.96
C VAL A 82 -21.02 0.73 -11.34
N LEU A 83 -21.61 0.80 -12.54
CA LEU A 83 -22.31 -0.30 -13.17
C LEU A 83 -21.45 -0.83 -14.31
N VAL A 84 -21.04 -2.09 -14.23
CA VAL A 84 -20.22 -2.72 -15.28
C VAL A 84 -21.12 -3.51 -16.22
N VAL A 85 -20.98 -3.26 -17.51
CA VAL A 85 -21.66 -4.06 -18.55
C VAL A 85 -20.71 -5.15 -19.02
N ASP A 86 -21.02 -6.41 -18.72
CA ASP A 86 -20.17 -7.57 -19.00
C ASP A 86 -20.91 -8.62 -19.83
N ASP A 87 -20.26 -9.10 -20.87
CA ASP A 87 -20.72 -10.21 -21.72
C ASP A 87 -20.22 -11.59 -21.23
N GLY A 88 -19.57 -11.63 -20.05
CA GLY A 88 -19.03 -12.83 -19.44
C GLY A 88 -17.71 -13.31 -20.02
N ARG A 89 -17.12 -12.60 -20.98
CA ARG A 89 -15.80 -12.93 -21.55
C ARG A 89 -14.64 -12.46 -20.64
N ALA A 90 -14.84 -11.34 -19.96
CA ALA A 90 -13.88 -10.86 -18.97
C ALA A 90 -14.08 -11.70 -17.69
N ARG A 91 -13.18 -12.65 -17.42
CA ARG A 91 -13.20 -13.47 -16.19
C ARG A 91 -12.74 -12.65 -14.99
N ARG A 92 -13.50 -11.60 -14.64
CA ARG A 92 -13.20 -10.70 -13.52
C ARG A 92 -14.36 -10.69 -12.53
N ASP A 93 -14.06 -10.66 -11.25
CA ASP A 93 -15.08 -10.40 -10.21
C ASP A 93 -15.22 -8.89 -10.05
N TRP A 94 -16.13 -8.32 -10.81
CA TRP A 94 -16.39 -6.88 -10.82
C TRP A 94 -16.91 -6.35 -9.49
N LEU A 95 -17.67 -7.16 -8.75
CA LEU A 95 -18.17 -6.77 -7.43
C LEU A 95 -17.03 -6.70 -6.42
N ALA A 96 -16.12 -7.68 -6.45
CA ALA A 96 -14.91 -7.64 -5.61
C ALA A 96 -13.95 -6.50 -5.99
N LEU A 97 -14.01 -6.01 -7.24
CA LEU A 97 -13.24 -4.85 -7.68
C LEU A 97 -13.87 -3.51 -7.27
N GLY A 98 -15.12 -3.51 -6.76
CA GLY A 98 -15.81 -2.32 -6.30
C GLY A 98 -16.97 -1.85 -7.19
N ALA A 99 -17.40 -2.65 -8.19
CA ALA A 99 -18.60 -2.35 -8.94
C ALA A 99 -19.85 -2.49 -8.06
N ALA A 100 -20.76 -1.55 -8.16
CA ALA A 100 -22.04 -1.62 -7.44
C ALA A 100 -22.97 -2.67 -8.05
N ARG A 101 -22.89 -2.88 -9.37
CA ARG A 101 -23.70 -3.86 -10.10
C ARG A 101 -23.07 -4.28 -11.43
N VAL A 102 -23.37 -5.50 -11.84
CA VAL A 102 -23.04 -6.01 -13.18
C VAL A 102 -24.31 -6.17 -13.99
N LEU A 103 -24.31 -5.69 -15.22
CA LEU A 103 -25.40 -5.79 -16.18
C LEU A 103 -24.95 -6.64 -17.38
N GLY A 104 -25.86 -7.41 -17.95
CA GLY A 104 -25.62 -8.10 -19.21
C GLY A 104 -25.56 -7.10 -20.39
N PRO A 105 -24.94 -7.46 -21.54
CA PRO A 105 -24.76 -6.54 -22.67
C PRO A 105 -26.07 -6.11 -23.35
N SER A 106 -27.17 -6.83 -23.13
CA SER A 106 -28.51 -6.60 -23.70
C SER A 106 -29.53 -6.18 -22.64
N PHE A 107 -29.08 -5.47 -21.59
CA PHE A 107 -29.98 -5.01 -20.54
C PHE A 107 -31.06 -4.08 -21.09
N SER A 108 -32.26 -4.18 -20.52
CA SER A 108 -33.39 -3.31 -20.85
C SER A 108 -33.29 -1.95 -20.13
N ARG A 109 -34.10 -0.98 -20.59
CA ARG A 109 -34.24 0.30 -19.92
C ARG A 109 -34.71 0.14 -18.47
N GLU A 110 -35.66 -0.75 -18.24
CA GLU A 110 -36.26 -1.04 -16.93
C GLU A 110 -35.21 -1.62 -15.97
N GLU A 111 -34.37 -2.51 -16.45
CA GLU A 111 -33.22 -3.04 -15.68
C GLU A 111 -32.23 -1.96 -15.29
N LEU A 112 -31.93 -1.04 -16.22
CA LEU A 112 -31.02 0.09 -15.93
C LEU A 112 -31.64 1.04 -14.90
N VAL A 113 -32.91 1.40 -15.03
CA VAL A 113 -33.62 2.25 -14.06
C VAL A 113 -33.63 1.60 -12.67
N THR A 114 -33.90 0.31 -12.60
CA THR A 114 -33.91 -0.46 -11.35
C THR A 114 -32.50 -0.49 -10.74
N ALA A 115 -31.44 -0.68 -11.56
CA ALA A 115 -30.06 -0.68 -11.11
C ALA A 115 -29.66 0.70 -10.58
N LEU A 116 -29.95 1.78 -11.30
CA LEU A 116 -29.68 3.15 -10.86
C LEU A 116 -30.41 3.49 -9.56
N ALA A 117 -31.68 3.15 -9.46
CA ALA A 117 -32.47 3.40 -8.26
C ALA A 117 -31.96 2.63 -7.03
N ALA A 118 -31.32 1.47 -7.22
CA ALA A 118 -30.81 0.63 -6.14
C ALA A 118 -29.43 1.08 -5.62
N CYS A 119 -28.57 1.67 -6.48
CA CYS A 119 -27.19 1.90 -6.09
C CYS A 119 -26.66 3.32 -6.39
N ALA A 120 -27.39 4.16 -7.13
CA ALA A 120 -26.96 5.49 -7.51
C ALA A 120 -27.79 6.57 -6.80
N ARG A 121 -27.12 7.63 -6.34
CA ARG A 121 -27.84 8.79 -5.78
C ARG A 121 -28.40 9.67 -6.89
N THR A 122 -29.55 10.28 -6.65
CA THR A 122 -30.07 11.37 -7.49
C THR A 122 -29.35 12.69 -7.15
N ILE A 123 -29.16 13.55 -8.15
CA ILE A 123 -28.45 14.83 -7.98
C ILE A 123 -29.47 15.95 -8.12
N ARG A 124 -29.45 16.90 -7.17
CA ARG A 124 -30.27 18.12 -7.19
C ARG A 124 -29.48 19.27 -7.80
N ARG A 125 -30.19 20.20 -8.44
CA ARG A 125 -29.58 21.50 -8.83
C ARG A 125 -29.17 22.25 -7.56
N GLY A 126 -27.87 22.28 -7.26
CA GLY A 126 -27.32 22.95 -6.10
C GLY A 126 -26.52 22.08 -5.13
N ASP A 127 -26.41 20.76 -5.39
CA ASP A 127 -25.54 19.90 -4.61
C ASP A 127 -24.07 20.30 -4.88
N ALA A 128 -23.47 20.95 -3.89
CA ALA A 128 -22.03 21.15 -3.84
C ALA A 128 -21.33 19.84 -3.40
N PRO A 129 -20.07 19.60 -3.79
CA PRO A 129 -19.35 18.42 -3.35
C PRO A 129 -19.26 18.39 -1.82
N VAL A 130 -19.86 17.40 -1.18
CA VAL A 130 -19.65 17.11 0.24
C VAL A 130 -18.36 16.31 0.33
N GLY A 131 -17.26 17.00 0.56
CA GLY A 131 -16.03 16.37 1.00
C GLY A 131 -16.19 15.94 2.45
N ASP A 132 -16.49 14.71 2.70
CA ASP A 132 -16.07 13.96 3.87
C ASP A 132 -16.59 12.52 3.76
N LEU A 133 -15.76 11.60 3.41
CA LEU A 133 -15.98 10.20 3.74
C LEU A 133 -14.64 9.53 4.03
N LEU A 134 -14.26 9.61 5.27
CA LEU A 134 -13.37 8.64 5.91
C LEU A 134 -13.96 7.24 5.68
N ALA A 135 -13.55 6.55 4.64
CA ALA A 135 -13.68 5.12 4.56
C ALA A 135 -12.84 4.54 5.71
N ARG A 136 -13.49 4.29 6.83
CA ARG A 136 -12.87 3.57 7.94
C ARG A 136 -12.50 2.18 7.44
N PRO A 137 -11.23 1.78 7.54
CA PRO A 137 -10.87 0.38 7.31
C PRO A 137 -11.64 -0.47 8.31
N SER A 138 -12.27 -1.53 7.84
CA SER A 138 -12.93 -2.51 8.70
C SER A 138 -11.93 -3.05 9.73
N PRO A 139 -12.27 -3.10 11.03
CA PRO A 139 -11.34 -3.58 12.04
C PRO A 139 -11.11 -5.07 11.90
N SER A 140 -9.84 -5.45 12.09
CA SER A 140 -9.35 -6.81 12.36
C SER A 140 -9.40 -7.84 11.22
N SER A 141 -8.49 -7.69 10.26
CA SER A 141 -7.80 -8.87 9.74
C SER A 141 -6.33 -8.77 10.18
N TRP A 142 -5.76 -9.87 10.67
CA TRP A 142 -4.34 -9.95 11.00
C TRP A 142 -3.50 -9.41 9.83
N ARG A 143 -2.55 -8.56 10.14
CA ARG A 143 -1.58 -8.00 9.20
C ARG A 143 -0.19 -8.26 9.74
N GLY A 144 0.69 -8.76 8.91
CA GLY A 144 2.11 -8.84 9.20
C GLY A 144 2.71 -7.44 9.37
N MET A 145 3.92 -7.43 9.89
CA MET A 145 4.70 -6.24 10.14
C MET A 145 5.37 -5.73 8.86
N VAL A 146 5.42 -4.43 8.69
CA VAL A 146 6.12 -3.77 7.58
C VAL A 146 7.31 -2.97 8.11
N ALA A 147 8.51 -3.32 7.64
CA ALA A 147 9.74 -2.60 7.92
C ALA A 147 10.24 -1.95 6.62
N ALA A 148 10.21 -0.63 6.54
CA ALA A 148 10.77 0.10 5.42
C ALA A 148 12.26 0.39 5.67
N VAL A 149 13.10 0.18 4.67
CA VAL A 149 14.53 0.54 4.69
C VAL A 149 14.75 1.53 3.56
N THR A 150 15.16 2.74 3.90
CA THR A 150 15.31 3.85 2.97
C THR A 150 16.59 4.65 3.25
N GLY A 151 16.96 5.53 2.35
CA GLY A 151 18.13 6.39 2.53
C GLY A 151 18.73 6.87 1.21
N PRO A 152 19.73 7.76 1.28
CA PRO A 152 20.39 8.26 0.08
C PRO A 152 21.10 7.15 -0.70
N GLY A 153 21.17 7.28 -2.00
CA GLY A 153 21.87 6.35 -2.86
C GLY A 153 23.32 6.10 -2.43
N GLY A 154 23.79 4.86 -2.53
CA GLY A 154 25.17 4.46 -2.18
C GLY A 154 25.46 4.31 -0.69
N THR A 155 24.49 4.51 0.20
CA THR A 155 24.67 4.35 1.66
C THR A 155 24.52 2.90 2.13
N GLY A 156 24.11 1.97 1.26
CA GLY A 156 23.94 0.55 1.57
C GLY A 156 22.54 0.18 2.05
N VAL A 157 21.52 0.89 1.58
CA VAL A 157 20.09 0.62 1.89
C VAL A 157 19.72 -0.81 1.57
N SER A 158 19.99 -1.26 0.33
CA SER A 158 19.68 -2.63 -0.11
C SER A 158 20.42 -3.69 0.70
N THR A 159 21.69 -3.42 1.06
CA THR A 159 22.45 -4.31 1.94
C THR A 159 21.82 -4.41 3.34
N ALA A 160 21.41 -3.28 3.91
CA ALA A 160 20.75 -3.26 5.21
C ALA A 160 19.38 -3.99 5.16
N ALA A 161 18.63 -3.81 4.06
CA ALA A 161 17.36 -4.52 3.84
C ALA A 161 17.56 -6.04 3.75
N MET A 162 18.55 -6.50 2.97
CA MET A 162 18.92 -7.92 2.88
C MET A 162 19.35 -8.47 4.24
N ALA A 163 20.20 -7.75 4.98
CA ALA A 163 20.68 -8.18 6.28
C ALA A 163 19.56 -8.28 7.32
N LEU A 164 18.63 -7.32 7.31
CA LEU A 164 17.45 -7.35 8.16
C LEU A 164 16.54 -8.53 7.82
N ALA A 165 16.21 -8.71 6.53
CA ALA A 165 15.36 -9.80 6.07
C ALA A 165 15.96 -11.17 6.45
N GLN A 166 17.28 -11.35 6.26
CA GLN A 166 17.99 -12.55 6.66
C GLN A 166 17.91 -12.80 8.18
N ALA A 167 18.18 -11.77 9.00
CA ALA A 167 18.15 -11.93 10.46
C ALA A 167 16.74 -12.26 11.00
N LEU A 168 15.69 -11.81 10.30
CA LEU A 168 14.29 -12.13 10.64
C LEU A 168 13.86 -13.50 10.08
N GLY A 169 14.50 -13.95 8.98
CA GLY A 169 14.28 -15.26 8.36
C GLY A 169 14.93 -16.41 9.10
N ASP A 170 15.83 -16.13 10.05
CA ASP A 170 16.51 -17.13 10.88
C ASP A 170 15.61 -17.80 11.94
N ASP A 171 14.35 -17.40 12.03
CA ASP A 171 13.37 -18.04 12.91
C ASP A 171 12.95 -19.39 12.33
N GLU A 172 13.61 -20.46 12.76
CA GLU A 172 13.36 -21.84 12.32
C GLU A 172 11.92 -22.30 12.60
N THR A 173 11.21 -21.64 13.51
CA THR A 173 9.82 -21.99 13.86
C THR A 173 8.80 -21.52 12.82
N ALA A 174 9.20 -20.62 11.92
CA ALA A 174 8.31 -20.00 10.93
C ALA A 174 9.02 -19.75 9.57
N PRO A 175 9.49 -20.80 8.88
CA PRO A 175 10.21 -20.67 7.63
C PRO A 175 9.32 -20.04 6.55
N GLY A 176 9.92 -19.22 5.66
CA GLY A 176 9.23 -18.62 4.52
C GLY A 176 8.15 -17.58 4.91
N THR A 177 8.24 -16.99 6.10
CA THR A 177 7.30 -15.97 6.59
C THR A 177 7.82 -14.55 6.44
N VAL A 178 9.05 -14.37 5.98
CA VAL A 178 9.70 -13.08 5.72
C VAL A 178 9.76 -12.84 4.21
N LEU A 179 9.35 -11.67 3.79
CA LEU A 179 9.50 -11.17 2.42
C LEU A 179 10.47 -10.01 2.41
N LEU A 180 11.44 -10.04 1.50
CA LEU A 180 12.20 -8.88 1.06
C LEU A 180 11.60 -8.39 -0.25
N ALA A 181 11.12 -7.15 -0.29
CA ALA A 181 10.51 -6.55 -1.47
C ALA A 181 11.38 -5.41 -2.00
N ASP A 182 11.74 -5.49 -3.28
CA ASP A 182 12.43 -4.42 -4.00
C ASP A 182 11.40 -3.43 -4.54
N LEU A 183 11.22 -2.33 -3.83
CA LEU A 183 10.24 -1.29 -4.14
C LEU A 183 10.93 0.03 -4.52
N ARG A 184 12.11 -0.07 -5.12
CA ARG A 184 12.85 1.07 -5.67
C ARG A 184 12.53 1.25 -7.15
N LEU A 185 12.58 2.50 -7.61
CA LEU A 185 12.49 2.80 -9.05
C LEU A 185 13.66 2.17 -9.80
N ASN A 186 14.89 2.29 -9.26
CA ASN A 186 16.07 1.58 -9.74
C ASN A 186 16.26 0.32 -8.88
N ALA A 187 15.52 -0.73 -9.23
CA ALA A 187 15.56 -2.01 -8.54
C ALA A 187 16.91 -2.72 -8.77
N GLU A 188 17.60 -3.08 -7.70
CA GLU A 188 18.93 -3.70 -7.74
C GLU A 188 18.98 -5.09 -7.07
N LEU A 189 17.94 -5.48 -6.32
CA LEU A 189 17.96 -6.74 -5.58
C LEU A 189 18.03 -7.97 -6.49
N ALA A 190 17.50 -7.91 -7.72
CA ALA A 190 17.66 -8.98 -8.69
C ALA A 190 19.14 -9.27 -8.98
N MET A 191 19.94 -8.20 -9.21
CA MET A 191 21.38 -8.30 -9.44
C MET A 191 22.11 -8.81 -8.18
N LEU A 192 21.75 -8.31 -6.98
CA LEU A 192 22.38 -8.69 -5.72
C LEU A 192 22.03 -10.13 -5.29
N HIS A 193 21.14 -10.82 -5.98
CA HIS A 193 20.78 -12.22 -5.76
C HIS A 193 21.11 -13.12 -6.96
N ASP A 194 21.84 -12.59 -7.96
CA ASP A 194 22.14 -13.28 -9.22
C ASP A 194 20.91 -13.91 -9.89
N VAL A 195 19.77 -13.21 -9.81
CA VAL A 195 18.53 -13.66 -10.45
C VAL A 195 18.62 -13.34 -11.93
N ARG A 196 18.61 -14.39 -12.77
CA ARG A 196 18.75 -14.27 -14.23
C ARG A 196 17.47 -13.83 -14.92
N ASP A 197 16.34 -14.29 -14.40
CA ASP A 197 15.03 -13.91 -14.90
C ASP A 197 14.42 -12.85 -13.97
N VAL A 198 14.05 -11.71 -14.52
CA VAL A 198 13.49 -10.59 -13.77
C VAL A 198 11.95 -10.63 -13.68
N ALA A 199 11.36 -11.78 -13.97
CA ALA A 199 9.94 -12.05 -13.85
C ALA A 199 9.74 -13.46 -13.22
N PRO A 200 8.74 -13.64 -12.34
CA PRO A 200 7.78 -12.65 -11.86
C PRO A 200 8.35 -11.65 -10.85
N GLY A 201 7.62 -10.56 -10.61
CA GLY A 201 7.97 -9.54 -9.64
C GLY A 201 6.79 -8.60 -9.34
N ILE A 202 7.10 -7.38 -8.91
CA ILE A 202 6.10 -6.38 -8.51
C ILE A 202 5.11 -6.04 -9.63
N GLN A 203 5.56 -6.02 -10.90
CA GLN A 203 4.68 -5.68 -12.03
C GLN A 203 3.59 -6.72 -12.22
N GLU A 204 3.91 -8.00 -12.16
CA GLU A 204 2.96 -9.11 -12.27
C GLU A 204 1.99 -9.13 -11.08
N LEU A 205 2.49 -8.83 -9.89
CA LEU A 205 1.67 -8.75 -8.68
C LEU A 205 0.64 -7.62 -8.79
N VAL A 206 1.07 -6.42 -9.20
CA VAL A 206 0.18 -5.27 -9.37
C VAL A 206 -0.82 -5.51 -10.51
N GLU A 207 -0.38 -6.11 -11.64
CA GLU A 207 -1.29 -6.46 -12.73
C GLU A 207 -2.38 -7.45 -12.31
N ALA A 208 -2.02 -8.45 -11.50
CA ALA A 208 -2.99 -9.39 -10.92
C ALA A 208 -4.04 -8.66 -10.06
N HIS A 209 -3.63 -7.66 -9.28
CA HIS A 209 -4.54 -6.86 -8.45
C HIS A 209 -5.32 -5.80 -9.24
N ARG A 210 -4.82 -5.38 -10.40
CA ARG A 210 -5.55 -4.49 -11.30
C ARG A 210 -6.80 -5.16 -11.87
N SER A 211 -6.73 -6.45 -12.11
CA SER A 211 -7.78 -7.24 -12.76
C SER A 211 -8.58 -8.13 -11.82
N GLY A 212 -8.18 -8.27 -10.55
CA GLY A 212 -8.84 -9.16 -9.60
C GLY A 212 -8.35 -9.02 -8.16
N GLN A 213 -8.61 -10.04 -7.37
CA GLN A 213 -8.07 -10.22 -6.02
C GLN A 213 -7.40 -11.60 -5.95
N PRO A 214 -6.10 -11.69 -6.20
CA PRO A 214 -5.38 -12.95 -6.10
C PRO A 214 -5.38 -13.47 -4.66
N SER A 215 -5.36 -14.79 -4.50
CA SER A 215 -5.18 -15.40 -3.18
C SER A 215 -3.80 -15.11 -2.61
N TYR A 216 -3.63 -15.32 -1.30
CA TYR A 216 -2.33 -15.15 -0.66
C TYR A 216 -1.28 -16.12 -1.23
N GLU A 217 -1.67 -17.35 -1.58
CA GLU A 217 -0.79 -18.31 -2.24
C GLU A 217 -0.39 -17.83 -3.64
N ALA A 218 -1.33 -17.31 -4.42
CA ALA A 218 -1.03 -16.74 -5.73
C ALA A 218 -0.08 -15.54 -5.63
N ALA A 219 -0.25 -14.67 -4.63
CA ALA A 219 0.69 -13.59 -4.38
C ALA A 219 2.08 -14.09 -3.97
N ARG A 220 2.16 -15.11 -3.11
CA ARG A 220 3.43 -15.73 -2.69
C ARG A 220 4.15 -16.42 -3.86
N SER A 221 3.43 -17.02 -4.81
CA SER A 221 4.04 -17.67 -5.99
C SER A 221 4.73 -16.71 -6.95
N LEU A 222 4.52 -15.38 -6.77
CA LEU A 222 5.22 -14.34 -7.54
C LEU A 222 6.53 -13.88 -6.87
N ALA A 223 6.86 -14.41 -5.70
CA ALA A 223 8.12 -14.17 -5.00
C ALA A 223 9.07 -15.37 -5.17
N TRP A 224 10.35 -15.08 -5.21
CA TRP A 224 11.42 -16.07 -5.32
C TRP A 224 11.84 -16.57 -3.93
N VAL A 225 12.10 -17.85 -3.80
CA VAL A 225 12.61 -18.41 -2.54
C VAL A 225 14.12 -18.27 -2.49
N VAL A 226 14.65 -17.67 -1.43
CA VAL A 226 16.08 -17.49 -1.16
C VAL A 226 16.43 -18.37 0.04
N ASP A 227 16.54 -19.69 -0.20
CA ASP A 227 16.71 -20.71 0.85
C ASP A 227 17.92 -20.43 1.74
N GLU A 228 19.08 -20.10 1.16
CA GLU A 228 20.32 -19.85 1.90
C GLU A 228 20.20 -18.73 2.92
N ARG A 229 19.36 -17.71 2.63
CA ARG A 229 19.14 -16.55 3.49
C ARG A 229 17.82 -16.56 4.26
N GLY A 230 16.97 -17.56 4.03
CA GLY A 230 15.76 -17.83 4.82
C GLY A 230 14.60 -16.86 4.57
N TYR A 231 14.52 -16.19 3.41
CA TYR A 231 13.43 -15.29 3.06
C TYR A 231 12.94 -15.46 1.62
N HIS A 232 11.77 -14.93 1.32
CA HIS A 232 11.30 -14.76 -0.05
C HIS A 232 11.70 -13.40 -0.60
N LEU A 233 11.94 -13.30 -1.91
CA LEU A 233 12.32 -12.09 -2.62
C LEU A 233 11.25 -11.72 -3.65
N LEU A 234 10.65 -10.55 -3.52
CA LEU A 234 9.83 -9.96 -4.56
C LEU A 234 10.70 -9.00 -5.39
N LEU A 235 10.87 -9.33 -6.66
CA LEU A 235 11.65 -8.51 -7.58
C LEU A 235 10.95 -7.20 -7.91
N GLY A 236 11.74 -6.15 -8.04
CA GLY A 236 11.25 -4.80 -8.32
C GLY A 236 10.96 -4.55 -9.81
N LEU A 237 10.88 -3.27 -10.15
CA LEU A 237 10.67 -2.82 -11.53
C LEU A 237 11.80 -3.29 -12.46
N ARG A 238 11.46 -3.89 -13.59
CA ARG A 238 12.44 -4.28 -14.62
C ARG A 238 13.20 -3.09 -15.19
N ARG A 239 12.55 -1.94 -15.28
CA ARG A 239 13.12 -0.65 -15.71
C ARG A 239 12.37 0.48 -15.01
N PRO A 240 13.05 1.56 -14.60
CA PRO A 240 12.42 2.71 -13.94
C PRO A 240 11.23 3.28 -14.74
N ARG A 241 11.34 3.36 -16.06
CA ARG A 241 10.30 3.88 -16.96
C ARG A 241 8.98 3.10 -16.95
N PHE A 242 8.93 1.93 -16.31
CA PHE A 242 7.70 1.13 -16.17
C PHE A 242 6.87 1.48 -14.94
N TRP A 243 7.27 2.51 -14.16
CA TRP A 243 6.47 2.97 -13.03
C TRP A 243 4.99 3.24 -13.37
N PRO A 244 4.61 3.75 -14.60
CA PRO A 244 3.19 3.98 -14.89
C PRO A 244 2.33 2.71 -14.97
N ALA A 245 2.97 1.53 -15.01
CA ALA A 245 2.26 0.25 -14.90
C ALA A 245 1.83 -0.07 -13.46
N LEU A 246 2.45 0.58 -12.47
CA LEU A 246 2.11 0.44 -11.05
C LEU A 246 0.95 1.37 -10.70
N ARG A 247 -0.23 1.08 -11.19
CA ARG A 247 -1.43 1.86 -10.88
C ARG A 247 -1.60 1.97 -9.35
N PRO A 248 -1.80 3.19 -8.78
CA PRO A 248 -1.76 3.41 -7.34
C PRO A 248 -2.68 2.50 -6.52
N GLN A 249 -3.95 2.39 -6.90
CA GLN A 249 -4.92 1.57 -6.17
C GLN A 249 -4.64 0.07 -6.31
N ALA A 250 -4.16 -0.36 -7.46
CA ALA A 250 -3.76 -1.75 -7.67
C ALA A 250 -2.48 -2.08 -6.88
N PHE A 251 -1.52 -1.15 -6.80
CA PHE A 251 -0.32 -1.30 -5.97
C PHE A 251 -0.68 -1.35 -4.48
N GLU A 252 -1.55 -0.47 -3.99
CA GLU A 252 -2.00 -0.49 -2.61
C GLU A 252 -2.68 -1.82 -2.24
N ALA A 253 -3.57 -2.34 -3.11
CA ALA A 253 -4.21 -3.63 -2.91
C ALA A 253 -3.20 -4.79 -2.92
N ALA A 254 -2.18 -4.71 -3.79
CA ALA A 254 -1.09 -5.67 -3.84
C ALA A 254 -0.26 -5.65 -2.55
N PHE A 255 0.08 -4.46 -2.07
CA PHE A 255 0.83 -4.26 -0.84
C PHE A 255 0.06 -4.77 0.40
N ASP A 256 -1.26 -4.53 0.47
CA ASP A 256 -2.11 -5.09 1.52
C ASP A 256 -2.15 -6.62 1.50
N THR A 257 -2.15 -7.22 0.31
CA THR A 257 -2.08 -8.68 0.16
C THR A 257 -0.75 -9.22 0.66
N LEU A 258 0.38 -8.57 0.35
CA LEU A 258 1.70 -8.95 0.89
C LEU A 258 1.73 -8.87 2.41
N GLY A 259 1.19 -7.79 3.00
CA GLY A 259 1.09 -7.63 4.45
C GLY A 259 0.25 -8.70 5.15
N ARG A 260 -0.64 -9.39 4.42
CA ARG A 260 -1.43 -10.53 4.94
C ARG A 260 -0.83 -11.89 4.60
N ALA A 261 -0.03 -11.96 3.55
CA ALA A 261 0.63 -13.18 3.10
C ALA A 261 1.89 -13.52 3.90
N TYR A 262 2.55 -12.51 4.50
CA TYR A 262 3.81 -12.65 5.22
C TYR A 262 3.73 -12.10 6.64
N ARG A 263 4.49 -12.70 7.56
CA ARG A 263 4.61 -12.22 8.94
C ARG A 263 5.40 -10.91 9.01
N VAL A 264 6.41 -10.79 8.18
CA VAL A 264 7.22 -9.58 8.03
C VAL A 264 7.47 -9.28 6.56
N VAL A 265 7.27 -8.04 6.17
CA VAL A 265 7.64 -7.50 4.86
C VAL A 265 8.72 -6.45 5.07
N VAL A 266 9.93 -6.76 4.65
CA VAL A 266 11.06 -5.81 4.60
C VAL A 266 11.07 -5.19 3.21
N CYS A 267 10.96 -3.87 3.13
CA CYS A 267 10.86 -3.13 1.88
C CYS A 267 12.11 -2.27 1.66
N ASP A 268 12.85 -2.52 0.59
CA ASP A 268 13.89 -1.62 0.09
C ASP A 268 13.22 -0.53 -0.76
N VAL A 269 13.22 0.73 -0.29
CA VAL A 269 12.49 1.82 -0.93
C VAL A 269 13.35 3.06 -1.16
N ASP A 270 12.97 3.85 -2.17
CA ASP A 270 13.58 5.16 -2.40
C ASP A 270 13.27 6.14 -1.26
N ALA A 271 14.15 7.16 -1.10
CA ALA A 271 13.95 8.21 -0.12
C ALA A 271 13.13 9.41 -0.65
N ASP A 272 12.72 9.35 -1.92
CA ASP A 272 11.91 10.41 -2.54
C ASP A 272 10.42 10.19 -2.21
N LEU A 273 9.87 11.09 -1.39
CA LEU A 273 8.47 11.10 -0.95
C LEU A 273 7.67 12.25 -1.57
N GLU A 274 8.24 12.95 -2.56
CA GLU A 274 7.58 14.08 -3.21
C GLU A 274 6.24 13.65 -3.82
N GLY A 275 5.23 14.50 -3.65
CA GLY A 275 3.88 14.32 -4.15
C GLY A 275 3.15 15.65 -4.26
N GLU A 276 1.86 15.62 -4.63
CA GLU A 276 1.04 16.80 -4.87
C GLU A 276 1.00 17.73 -3.64
N ASP A 277 0.86 17.18 -2.44
CA ASP A 277 0.81 17.93 -1.18
C ASP A 277 2.10 18.72 -0.89
N GLY A 278 3.24 18.27 -1.42
CA GLY A 278 4.56 18.92 -1.28
C GLY A 278 4.89 19.93 -2.38
N GLY A 279 3.95 20.25 -3.27
CA GLY A 279 4.16 21.15 -4.43
C GLY A 279 4.66 20.44 -5.68
N GLY A 280 4.72 19.12 -5.68
CA GLY A 280 4.92 18.27 -6.87
C GLY A 280 3.65 18.14 -7.71
N SER A 281 3.73 17.36 -8.76
CA SER A 281 2.58 17.02 -9.61
C SER A 281 2.05 15.61 -9.26
N ILE A 282 0.82 15.32 -9.71
CA ILE A 282 0.23 13.99 -9.58
C ILE A 282 1.11 12.90 -10.25
N ASP A 283 1.80 13.22 -11.36
CA ASP A 283 2.71 12.29 -12.01
C ASP A 283 3.93 11.95 -11.13
N VAL A 284 4.42 12.93 -10.33
CA VAL A 284 5.50 12.71 -9.37
C VAL A 284 5.01 11.86 -8.22
N GLU A 285 3.81 12.10 -7.73
CA GLU A 285 3.20 11.29 -6.69
C GLU A 285 2.98 9.84 -7.14
N GLU A 286 2.41 9.64 -8.34
CA GLU A 286 2.24 8.30 -8.90
C GLU A 286 3.58 7.59 -9.17
N ARG A 287 4.62 8.33 -9.60
CA ARG A 287 5.98 7.78 -9.74
C ARG A 287 6.53 7.28 -8.40
N ASN A 288 6.28 8.01 -7.34
CA ASN A 288 6.77 7.72 -6.00
C ASN A 288 5.81 6.81 -5.19
N VAL A 289 4.77 6.24 -5.81
CA VAL A 289 3.72 5.46 -5.13
C VAL A 289 4.27 4.32 -4.28
N MET A 290 5.32 3.62 -4.74
CA MET A 290 5.95 2.54 -3.97
C MET A 290 6.53 3.03 -2.65
N ALA A 291 7.34 4.09 -2.68
CA ALA A 291 7.94 4.67 -1.49
C ALA A 291 6.88 5.27 -0.56
N ARG A 292 5.99 6.11 -1.09
CA ARG A 292 4.94 6.80 -0.31
C ARG A 292 4.01 5.81 0.39
N THR A 293 3.47 4.83 -0.35
CA THR A 293 2.58 3.80 0.23
C THR A 293 3.29 2.96 1.28
N THR A 294 4.54 2.55 1.02
CA THR A 294 5.31 1.75 1.96
C THR A 294 5.60 2.52 3.24
N ILE A 295 6.10 3.75 3.14
CA ILE A 295 6.42 4.59 4.30
C ILE A 295 5.16 4.92 5.11
N ALA A 296 4.04 5.23 4.46
CA ALA A 296 2.77 5.50 5.14
C ALA A 296 2.26 4.29 5.97
N ARG A 297 2.59 3.08 5.55
CA ARG A 297 2.13 1.82 6.16
C ARG A 297 3.19 1.11 7.00
N ALA A 298 4.42 1.65 7.06
CA ALA A 298 5.51 1.06 7.80
C ALA A 298 5.28 1.14 9.31
N ASP A 299 5.51 0.03 9.99
CA ASP A 299 5.54 -0.04 11.45
C ASP A 299 6.85 0.50 11.99
N VAL A 300 7.95 0.33 11.23
CA VAL A 300 9.29 0.87 11.51
C VAL A 300 9.94 1.32 10.21
N VAL A 301 10.63 2.46 10.24
CA VAL A 301 11.40 3.00 9.12
C VAL A 301 12.87 3.10 9.49
N PHE A 302 13.72 2.36 8.81
CA PHE A 302 15.17 2.43 8.93
C PHE A 302 15.72 3.43 7.92
N ALA A 303 16.24 4.55 8.39
CA ALA A 303 16.88 5.58 7.58
C ALA A 303 18.39 5.35 7.55
N VAL A 304 18.91 4.83 6.44
CA VAL A 304 20.33 4.42 6.31
C VAL A 304 21.19 5.55 5.76
N GLY A 305 22.23 5.91 6.50
CA GLY A 305 23.23 6.90 6.09
C GLY A 305 24.66 6.39 6.29
N SER A 306 25.64 7.18 5.83
CA SER A 306 27.06 6.92 6.09
C SER A 306 27.64 7.94 7.08
N PRO A 307 28.69 7.62 7.82
CA PRO A 307 29.26 8.51 8.84
C PRO A 307 30.13 9.65 8.28
N SER A 308 30.20 9.82 6.96
CA SER A 308 30.88 10.96 6.34
C SER A 308 30.05 12.24 6.49
N LEU A 309 30.72 13.41 6.41
CA LEU A 309 30.00 14.70 6.48
C LEU A 309 28.85 14.79 5.46
N LYS A 310 29.11 14.41 4.21
CA LYS A 310 28.07 14.35 3.16
C LYS A 310 26.96 13.35 3.49
N GLY A 311 27.35 12.19 4.05
CA GLY A 311 26.40 11.14 4.39
C GLY A 311 25.49 11.52 5.55
N VAL A 312 26.02 12.16 6.59
CA VAL A 312 25.21 12.68 7.71
C VAL A 312 24.23 13.75 7.23
N HIS A 313 24.71 14.71 6.41
CA HIS A 313 23.85 15.75 5.84
C HIS A 313 22.71 15.14 4.98
N ALA A 314 23.03 14.16 4.15
CA ALA A 314 22.03 13.48 3.33
C ALA A 314 21.04 12.67 4.17
N LEU A 315 21.51 12.01 5.24
CA LEU A 315 20.62 11.30 6.19
C LEU A 315 19.67 12.28 6.88
N VAL A 316 20.16 13.43 7.33
CA VAL A 316 19.32 14.46 7.98
C VAL A 316 18.21 14.94 7.05
N ARG A 317 18.48 15.12 5.77
CA ARG A 317 17.45 15.46 4.79
C ARG A 317 16.37 14.37 4.73
N VAL A 318 16.75 13.09 4.62
CA VAL A 318 15.79 11.98 4.63
C VAL A 318 14.98 11.95 5.93
N LEU A 319 15.60 12.16 7.07
CA LEU A 319 14.89 12.26 8.35
C LEU A 319 13.89 13.41 8.36
N THR A 320 14.26 14.57 7.81
CA THR A 320 13.37 15.73 7.67
C THR A 320 12.18 15.42 6.77
N ASP A 321 12.43 14.77 5.62
CA ASP A 321 11.38 14.41 4.66
C ASP A 321 10.42 13.36 5.25
N LEU A 322 10.94 12.38 5.99
CA LEU A 322 10.10 11.40 6.73
C LEU A 322 9.19 12.09 7.76
N GLY A 323 9.72 13.08 8.49
CA GLY A 323 8.93 13.85 9.45
C GLY A 323 7.86 14.72 8.77
N ALA A 324 8.23 15.40 7.70
CA ALA A 324 7.29 16.19 6.90
C ALA A 324 6.19 15.32 6.28
N PHE A 325 6.52 14.08 5.92
CA PHE A 325 5.56 13.08 5.42
C PHE A 325 4.62 12.55 6.53
N GLY A 326 4.92 12.81 7.81
CA GLY A 326 4.08 12.43 8.95
C GLY A 326 4.47 11.11 9.64
N VAL A 327 5.68 10.58 9.39
CA VAL A 327 6.15 9.39 10.11
C VAL A 327 6.43 9.73 11.57
N PRO A 328 5.82 9.00 12.55
CA PRO A 328 6.11 9.22 13.97
C PRO A 328 7.59 9.04 14.28
N ALA A 329 8.18 9.99 15.00
CA ALA A 329 9.62 10.01 15.30
C ALA A 329 10.11 8.73 15.99
N ASP A 330 9.33 8.15 16.88
CA ASP A 330 9.63 6.92 17.59
C ASP A 330 9.62 5.65 16.73
N ARG A 331 9.12 5.73 15.50
CA ARG A 331 9.18 4.67 14.49
C ARG A 331 10.36 4.82 13.51
N ILE A 332 11.08 5.93 13.55
CA ILE A 332 12.23 6.18 12.68
C ILE A 332 13.50 5.76 13.41
N VAL A 333 14.22 4.80 12.83
CA VAL A 333 15.50 4.28 13.33
C VAL A 333 16.61 4.78 12.41
N PRO A 334 17.46 5.74 12.85
CA PRO A 334 18.65 6.11 12.10
C PRO A 334 19.64 4.96 12.06
N VAL A 335 20.24 4.70 10.88
CA VAL A 335 21.23 3.63 10.71
C VAL A 335 22.49 4.23 10.11
N PHE A 336 23.60 4.09 10.80
CA PHE A 336 24.94 4.45 10.28
C PHE A 336 25.60 3.19 9.73
N ASN A 337 25.59 3.05 8.41
CA ASN A 337 26.34 1.98 7.75
C ASN A 337 27.82 2.37 7.62
N ARG A 338 28.72 1.38 7.62
CA ARG A 338 30.19 1.58 7.66
C ARG A 338 30.60 2.45 8.83
N SER A 339 29.95 2.25 9.96
CA SER A 339 30.14 3.07 11.17
C SER A 339 31.57 2.93 11.74
N PRO A 340 32.12 4.03 12.30
CA PRO A 340 33.43 3.99 12.90
C PRO A 340 33.49 3.01 14.08
N ARG A 341 34.68 2.43 14.32
CA ARG A 341 34.93 1.52 15.45
C ARG A 341 34.95 2.23 16.79
N SER A 342 35.35 3.51 16.79
CA SER A 342 35.49 4.31 18.00
C SER A 342 34.14 4.61 18.67
N PRO A 343 33.92 4.23 19.94
CA PRO A 343 32.71 4.57 20.67
C PRO A 343 32.45 6.09 20.76
N ARG A 344 33.52 6.88 20.93
CA ARG A 344 33.43 8.34 20.96
C ARG A 344 32.91 8.91 19.64
N ALA A 345 33.37 8.38 18.50
CA ALA A 345 32.90 8.83 17.19
C ALA A 345 31.43 8.44 16.95
N ARG A 346 31.01 7.27 17.42
CA ARG A 346 29.59 6.85 17.35
C ARG A 346 28.71 7.77 18.20
N ALA A 347 29.12 8.03 19.46
CA ALA A 347 28.37 8.93 20.36
C ALA A 347 28.26 10.35 19.78
N ALA A 348 29.29 10.85 19.07
CA ALA A 348 29.19 12.14 18.39
C ALA A 348 28.18 12.14 17.24
N LEU A 349 28.08 11.05 16.47
CA LEU A 349 27.06 10.88 15.43
C LEU A 349 25.65 10.81 16.04
N ASP A 350 25.49 10.08 17.14
CA ASP A 350 24.20 9.94 17.84
C ASP A 350 23.73 11.29 18.38
N THR A 351 24.64 12.07 18.98
CA THR A 351 24.33 13.41 19.47
C THR A 351 23.92 14.34 18.33
N ALA A 352 24.69 14.36 17.22
CA ALA A 352 24.38 15.20 16.08
C ALA A 352 23.00 14.89 15.48
N VAL A 353 22.65 13.60 15.32
CA VAL A 353 21.33 13.20 14.82
C VAL A 353 20.25 13.53 15.82
N ALA A 354 20.47 13.32 17.13
CA ALA A 354 19.48 13.64 18.17
C ALA A 354 19.15 15.14 18.21
N GLU A 355 20.15 16.00 18.13
CA GLU A 355 19.99 17.47 18.10
C GLU A 355 19.17 17.92 16.87
N LEU A 356 19.52 17.39 15.70
CA LEU A 356 18.83 17.71 14.45
C LEU A 356 17.40 17.17 14.43
N ALA A 357 17.16 15.97 14.97
CA ALA A 357 15.85 15.37 15.06
C ALA A 357 14.89 16.18 15.96
N VAL A 358 15.36 16.64 17.11
CA VAL A 358 14.55 17.51 17.98
C VAL A 358 14.18 18.81 17.26
N ALA A 359 15.12 19.38 16.50
CA ALA A 359 14.86 20.60 15.73
C ALA A 359 13.84 20.40 14.61
N THR A 360 13.78 19.20 14.02
CA THR A 360 12.96 18.90 12.84
C THR A 360 11.63 18.26 13.18
N HIS A 361 11.64 17.33 14.14
CA HIS A 361 10.44 16.53 14.49
C HIS A 361 9.77 16.97 15.81
N GLY A 362 10.41 17.87 16.58
CA GLY A 362 9.95 18.20 17.94
C GLY A 362 9.96 17.02 18.92
N ALA A 363 10.51 15.86 18.52
CA ALA A 363 10.52 14.62 19.28
C ALA A 363 11.82 13.84 19.04
N ARG A 364 12.09 12.86 19.95
CA ARG A 364 13.26 11.99 19.82
C ARG A 364 12.95 10.82 18.88
N LEU A 365 13.88 10.55 17.97
CA LEU A 365 13.90 9.34 17.16
C LEU A 365 14.18 8.09 18.01
N ALA A 366 13.95 6.91 17.45
CA ALA A 366 14.44 5.67 18.05
C ALA A 366 15.99 5.67 18.12
N SER A 367 16.55 4.80 18.96
CA SER A 367 18.02 4.74 19.15
C SER A 367 18.72 4.38 17.84
N PRO A 368 19.79 5.12 17.46
CA PRO A 368 20.54 4.84 16.25
C PRO A 368 21.19 3.45 16.25
N VAL A 369 21.27 2.84 15.07
CA VAL A 369 21.95 1.57 14.83
C VAL A 369 23.26 1.80 14.11
N HIS A 370 24.33 1.16 14.55
CA HIS A 370 25.65 1.23 13.94
C HIS A 370 26.04 -0.10 13.31
N LEU A 371 26.14 -0.15 11.98
CA LEU A 371 26.60 -1.30 11.22
C LEU A 371 28.08 -1.15 10.90
N PRO A 372 28.92 -2.15 11.23
CA PRO A 372 30.34 -2.08 10.93
C PRO A 372 30.60 -2.22 9.43
N GLU A 373 31.71 -1.65 8.97
CA GLU A 373 32.20 -1.91 7.63
C GLU A 373 32.60 -3.37 7.48
N ARG A 374 32.10 -4.03 6.44
CA ARG A 374 32.39 -5.41 6.06
C ARG A 374 32.54 -5.48 4.55
N ASP A 375 33.51 -6.26 4.11
CA ASP A 375 33.60 -6.73 2.74
C ASP A 375 32.59 -7.89 2.60
N ILE A 376 31.58 -7.68 1.77
CA ILE A 376 30.47 -8.62 1.53
C ILE A 376 30.32 -8.95 0.05
N GLU A 377 31.19 -8.42 -0.82
CA GLU A 377 31.06 -8.63 -2.28
C GLU A 377 31.12 -10.10 -2.62
N GLY A 378 32.04 -10.87 -1.99
CA GLY A 378 32.14 -12.29 -2.16
C GLY A 378 30.88 -13.05 -1.66
N ASP A 379 30.32 -12.65 -0.54
CA ASP A 379 29.11 -13.28 0.00
C ASP A 379 27.88 -13.01 -0.87
N ILE A 380 27.78 -11.79 -1.45
CA ILE A 380 26.73 -11.43 -2.40
C ILE A 380 26.89 -12.24 -3.69
N HIS A 381 28.10 -12.22 -4.27
CA HIS A 381 28.42 -12.91 -5.53
C HIS A 381 28.12 -14.42 -5.46
N ASP A 382 28.50 -15.05 -4.35
CA ASP A 382 28.32 -16.48 -4.16
C ASP A 382 26.95 -16.87 -3.59
N GLY A 383 26.03 -15.91 -3.43
CA GLY A 383 24.69 -16.14 -2.85
C GLY A 383 24.70 -16.54 -1.37
N ARG A 384 25.85 -16.42 -0.69
CA ARG A 384 26.03 -16.81 0.71
C ARG A 384 25.30 -15.89 1.67
N ARG A 385 25.17 -16.35 2.91
CA ARG A 385 24.62 -15.55 4.01
C ARG A 385 25.51 -14.35 4.31
N LEU A 386 24.86 -13.21 4.56
CA LEU A 386 25.55 -12.01 5.04
C LEU A 386 26.00 -12.19 6.50
N PRO A 387 27.12 -11.55 6.92
CA PRO A 387 27.56 -11.60 8.31
C PRO A 387 26.47 -11.18 9.30
N PRO A 388 26.17 -11.96 10.35
CA PRO A 388 25.09 -11.66 11.32
C PRO A 388 25.23 -10.31 12.01
N VAL A 389 26.45 -9.78 12.10
CA VAL A 389 26.74 -8.47 12.69
C VAL A 389 26.07 -7.30 11.93
N LEU A 390 25.62 -7.51 10.70
CA LEU A 390 24.86 -6.52 9.92
C LEU A 390 23.35 -6.62 10.21
N GLY A 391 22.81 -7.82 10.36
CA GLY A 391 21.36 -8.02 10.51
C GLY A 391 20.89 -7.97 11.97
N ALA A 392 21.63 -8.58 12.90
CA ALA A 392 21.20 -8.70 14.30
C ALA A 392 20.90 -7.34 14.98
N PRO A 393 21.71 -6.26 14.80
CA PRO A 393 21.39 -4.96 15.37
C PRO A 393 20.10 -4.34 14.79
N LEU A 394 19.83 -4.57 13.50
CA LEU A 394 18.60 -4.08 12.85
C LEU A 394 17.37 -4.82 13.38
N ALA A 395 17.43 -6.14 13.49
CA ALA A 395 16.36 -6.96 14.07
C ALA A 395 16.12 -6.58 15.55
N GLY A 396 17.17 -6.36 16.32
CA GLY A 396 17.08 -5.87 17.70
C GLY A 396 16.36 -4.52 17.80
N ALA A 397 16.71 -3.57 16.93
CA ALA A 397 16.06 -2.26 16.90
C ALA A 397 14.58 -2.34 16.48
N LEU A 398 14.25 -3.19 15.51
CA LEU A 398 12.87 -3.49 15.12
C LEU A 398 12.04 -3.94 16.33
N HIS A 399 12.51 -4.94 17.06
CA HIS A 399 11.82 -5.46 18.23
C HIS A 399 11.70 -4.41 19.36
N ALA A 400 12.73 -3.56 19.55
CA ALA A 400 12.70 -2.50 20.56
C ALA A 400 11.63 -1.44 20.25
N VAL A 401 11.52 -1.01 19.00
CA VAL A 401 10.48 -0.04 18.57
C VAL A 401 9.08 -0.62 18.77
N LEU A 402 8.87 -1.87 18.38
CA LEU A 402 7.57 -2.54 18.50
C LEU A 402 7.21 -2.85 19.96
N GLY A 403 8.17 -3.27 20.78
CA GLY A 403 7.99 -3.49 22.22
C GLY A 403 7.66 -2.19 22.96
N GLY A 404 8.27 -1.08 22.59
CA GLY A 404 7.96 0.25 23.11
C GLY A 404 6.56 0.75 22.75
N ALA A 405 6.07 0.41 21.56
CA ALA A 405 4.71 0.76 21.12
C ALA A 405 3.62 -0.02 21.88
N ALA A 406 3.89 -1.28 22.24
CA ALA A 406 2.97 -2.12 23.03
C ALA A 406 2.83 -1.67 24.49
N GLY A 407 3.78 -0.88 25.01
CA GLY A 407 3.81 -0.39 26.41
C GLY A 407 3.19 1.01 26.61
N ARG A 408 2.73 1.70 25.57
CA ARG A 408 2.07 3.00 25.71
C ARG A 408 0.60 2.82 26.09
N PRO A 409 0.11 3.42 27.20
CA PRO A 409 -1.32 3.51 27.43
C PRO A 409 -1.94 4.30 26.28
N VAL A 410 -2.93 3.73 25.63
CA VAL A 410 -3.82 4.49 24.76
C VAL A 410 -4.62 5.41 25.67
N ASP A 411 -4.32 6.71 25.70
CA ASP A 411 -5.20 7.72 26.25
C ASP A 411 -6.48 7.76 25.38
N GLY A 412 -7.41 6.94 25.73
CA GLY A 412 -8.72 6.83 25.11
C GLY A 412 -9.71 6.39 26.16
N GLY A 413 -10.69 7.22 26.40
CA GLY A 413 -11.78 7.16 27.38
C GLY A 413 -12.16 5.79 27.89
N SER A 414 -12.42 5.72 29.17
CA SER A 414 -12.87 4.58 29.94
C SER A 414 -14.04 3.84 29.28
N SER A 415 -13.74 2.76 28.59
CA SER A 415 -14.64 1.67 28.34
C SER A 415 -14.08 0.44 29.05
N GLY A 416 -14.86 -0.13 29.99
CA GLY A 416 -14.44 -1.12 30.96
C GLY A 416 -13.63 -2.26 30.35
N VAL A 417 -12.41 -2.38 30.80
CA VAL A 417 -11.56 -3.55 30.53
C VAL A 417 -12.21 -4.71 31.30
N GLY A 418 -12.75 -5.67 30.56
CA GLY A 418 -13.20 -6.93 31.13
C GLY A 418 -12.08 -7.55 31.97
N GLU A 419 -12.41 -7.90 33.22
CA GLU A 419 -11.48 -8.53 34.17
C GLU A 419 -10.86 -9.78 33.53
N ARG A 420 -9.53 -9.90 33.58
CA ARG A 420 -8.82 -11.08 33.08
C ARG A 420 -9.26 -12.29 33.87
N VAL A 421 -9.89 -13.25 33.19
CA VAL A 421 -10.22 -14.56 33.81
C VAL A 421 -8.91 -15.25 34.20
N ARG A 422 -8.73 -15.42 35.53
CA ARG A 422 -7.62 -16.22 36.08
C ARG A 422 -7.95 -17.70 35.92
N PRO A 423 -7.03 -18.57 35.50
CA PRO A 423 -7.24 -20.02 35.54
C PRO A 423 -7.64 -20.43 36.97
N GLY A 424 -8.79 -21.12 37.12
CA GLY A 424 -9.32 -21.57 38.40
C GLY A 424 -10.34 -20.60 39.05
N SER A 425 -10.71 -19.47 38.44
CA SER A 425 -11.72 -18.53 38.96
C SER A 425 -13.17 -18.91 38.61
N LEU A 426 -13.39 -19.95 37.82
CA LEU A 426 -14.70 -20.57 37.61
C LEU A 426 -14.93 -21.49 38.81
N GLY A 427 -15.79 -21.08 39.73
CA GLY A 427 -16.23 -21.94 40.84
C GLY A 427 -16.79 -23.26 40.32
N ALA A 428 -16.60 -24.32 41.11
CA ALA A 428 -17.13 -25.65 40.78
C ALA A 428 -18.64 -25.54 40.49
N TRP A 429 -19.04 -25.99 39.29
CA TRP A 429 -20.43 -26.10 38.91
C TRP A 429 -21.06 -27.22 39.71
N THR A 430 -21.73 -26.88 40.82
CA THR A 430 -22.60 -27.81 41.55
C THR A 430 -23.93 -27.84 40.78
N GLY A 431 -24.04 -28.85 39.90
CA GLY A 431 -25.33 -29.23 39.35
C GLY A 431 -26.16 -29.86 40.47
N ASP A 432 -27.07 -29.09 41.00
CA ASP A 432 -28.25 -29.59 41.70
C ASP A 432 -29.28 -28.45 41.78
N GLU A 433 -30.31 -28.60 41.01
CA GLU A 433 -31.71 -28.26 41.35
C GLU A 433 -32.58 -28.38 40.10
N ALA A 434 -32.92 -29.63 39.84
CA ALA A 434 -34.15 -29.93 39.10
C ALA A 434 -35.04 -30.71 40.08
N ALA A 435 -35.99 -30.00 40.74
CA ALA A 435 -37.24 -30.59 41.24
C ALA A 435 -37.99 -29.52 42.07
N GLY A 436 -39.11 -29.07 41.55
CA GLY A 436 -40.04 -28.22 42.30
C GLY A 436 -41.01 -27.51 41.35
#